data_08ca7c646c4181c02e568ede608cb2f3
#
_entry.id   08ca7c646c4181c02e568ede608cb2f3
#
_cell.length_a   1.000
_cell.length_b   1.000
_cell.length_c   1.000
_cell.angle_alpha   90.00
_cell.angle_beta   90.00
_cell.angle_gamma   90.00
#
_symmetry.space_group_name_H-M   'P 1'
#
loop_
_entity.id
_entity.type
_entity.pdbx_description
1 polymer ?
#
loop_
_entity_poly.entity_id
_entity_poly.type
_entity_poly.pdbx_seq_one_letter_code
_entity_poly.pdbx_strand_id
1 'polypeptide(L)'
;MLDYSFKIYCNLYEYENFYSVNSNIPDFNVANVTWTVTPADIKWNKAPEGAYVTSTVDCTITASYVYNGRTYTDSMRQTMDQVKYTFNIVPVYPVTGDRLVFRIETNIPNFNAANVQWSPGPAAVTGWVEGGQYVIDRTSLSANISYWLYAIYFYNGVNYTTSISISSDQ
;
A
#
# COMPACT_ATOMS: atom_id res chain seq x y z
N MET A 1 -3.80 31.88 -3.60
CA MET A 1 -3.65 30.97 -2.45
C MET A 1 -3.36 29.57 -2.99
N LEU A 2 -2.28 28.94 -2.53
CA LEU A 2 -1.95 27.58 -2.93
C LEU A 2 -2.88 26.60 -2.23
N ASP A 3 -3.55 25.76 -3.00
CA ASP A 3 -4.30 24.62 -2.47
C ASP A 3 -3.39 23.43 -2.38
N TYR A 4 -3.28 22.87 -1.16
CA TYR A 4 -2.53 21.65 -0.92
C TYR A 4 -3.46 20.45 -0.92
N SER A 5 -2.93 19.30 -1.34
CA SER A 5 -3.63 18.03 -1.23
C SER A 5 -3.57 17.51 0.20
N PHE A 6 -4.65 16.89 0.65
CA PHE A 6 -4.76 16.26 1.97
C PHE A 6 -5.75 15.12 1.84
N LYS A 7 -5.27 13.88 1.73
CA LYS A 7 -6.10 12.70 1.42
C LYS A 7 -5.78 11.54 2.32
N ILE A 8 -6.81 10.96 2.93
CA ILE A 8 -6.70 9.72 3.67
C ILE A 8 -6.51 8.55 2.70
N TYR A 9 -5.64 7.63 3.08
CA TYR A 9 -5.52 6.32 2.46
C TYR A 9 -5.61 5.24 3.53
N CYS A 10 -5.92 4.01 3.11
CA CYS A 10 -6.13 2.87 3.99
C CYS A 10 -5.27 1.69 3.57
N ASN A 11 -4.65 1.03 4.56
CA ASN A 11 -4.06 -0.28 4.40
C ASN A 11 -4.96 -1.31 5.10
N LEU A 12 -5.38 -2.34 4.38
CA LEU A 12 -6.26 -3.38 4.91
C LEU A 12 -5.44 -4.48 5.57
N TYR A 13 -5.74 -4.73 6.86
CA TYR A 13 -5.22 -5.86 7.62
C TYR A 13 -6.38 -6.77 8.04
N GLU A 14 -6.08 -7.95 8.58
CA GLU A 14 -7.10 -8.95 8.90
C GLU A 14 -8.09 -8.47 9.98
N TYR A 15 -7.57 -7.87 11.06
CA TYR A 15 -8.39 -7.45 12.22
C TYR A 15 -8.51 -5.96 12.38
N GLU A 16 -7.61 -5.21 11.81
CA GLU A 16 -7.56 -3.75 11.89
C GLU A 16 -7.26 -3.17 10.50
N ASN A 17 -7.84 -2.02 10.21
CA ASN A 17 -7.42 -1.23 9.07
C ASN A 17 -6.58 -0.06 9.57
N PHE A 18 -5.53 0.26 8.84
CA PHE A 18 -4.65 1.38 9.12
C PHE A 18 -4.96 2.53 8.17
N TYR A 19 -5.20 3.70 8.75
CA TYR A 19 -5.47 4.93 8.01
C TYR A 19 -4.35 5.93 8.22
N SER A 20 -3.91 6.56 7.15
CA SER A 20 -2.92 7.62 7.18
C SER A 20 -3.27 8.69 6.14
N VAL A 21 -2.44 9.70 6.01
CA VAL A 21 -2.69 10.84 5.12
C VAL A 21 -1.50 11.06 4.20
N ASN A 22 -1.80 11.22 2.91
CA ASN A 22 -0.88 11.78 1.93
C ASN A 22 -1.17 13.26 1.76
N SER A 23 -0.14 14.09 1.85
CA SER A 23 -0.26 15.53 1.71
C SER A 23 1.01 16.13 1.10
N ASN A 24 0.83 17.19 0.29
CA ASN A 24 1.94 18.00 -0.21
C ASN A 24 2.12 19.32 0.56
N ILE A 25 1.47 19.45 1.73
CA ILE A 25 1.70 20.58 2.63
C ILE A 25 3.18 20.60 3.03
N PRO A 26 3.88 21.76 2.92
CA PRO A 26 5.29 21.85 3.31
C PRO A 26 5.50 21.43 4.79
N ASP A 27 6.54 20.64 5.02
CA ASP A 27 6.90 20.12 6.34
C ASP A 27 5.76 19.33 7.03
N PHE A 28 4.88 18.71 6.22
CA PHE A 28 3.77 17.93 6.73
C PHE A 28 4.28 16.79 7.63
N ASN A 29 3.70 16.70 8.83
CA ASN A 29 3.97 15.63 9.77
C ASN A 29 2.66 14.96 10.19
N VAL A 30 2.48 13.72 9.80
CA VAL A 30 1.26 12.95 10.10
C VAL A 30 1.03 12.79 11.62
N ALA A 31 2.07 12.85 12.43
CA ALA A 31 1.94 12.79 13.89
C ALA A 31 1.11 13.96 14.46
N ASN A 32 1.01 15.06 13.73
CA ASN A 32 0.22 16.25 14.13
C ASN A 32 -1.20 16.24 13.53
N VAL A 33 -1.60 15.18 12.84
CA VAL A 33 -2.97 15.02 12.36
C VAL A 33 -3.88 14.67 13.52
N THR A 34 -5.03 15.35 13.58
CA THR A 34 -6.10 15.00 14.52
C THR A 34 -7.04 14.00 13.86
N TRP A 35 -7.25 12.87 14.50
CA TRP A 35 -8.11 11.80 14.03
C TRP A 35 -9.39 11.74 14.84
N THR A 36 -10.51 11.52 14.16
CA THR A 36 -11.79 11.22 14.79
C THR A 36 -12.44 10.04 14.10
N VAL A 37 -13.10 9.19 14.88
CA VAL A 37 -13.84 8.03 14.39
C VAL A 37 -15.25 8.11 14.91
N THR A 38 -16.23 8.04 14.01
CA THR A 38 -17.65 8.06 14.35
C THR A 38 -18.35 6.79 13.87
N PRO A 39 -19.24 6.20 14.69
CA PRO A 39 -19.69 6.64 16.01
C PRO A 39 -18.61 6.51 17.10
N ALA A 40 -18.80 7.22 18.21
CA ALA A 40 -17.79 7.40 19.26
C ALA A 40 -17.43 6.13 20.07
N ASP A 41 -18.26 5.10 19.98
CA ASP A 41 -18.05 3.81 20.67
C ASP A 41 -17.13 2.84 19.92
N ILE A 42 -16.69 3.21 18.73
CA ILE A 42 -15.77 2.39 17.93
C ILE A 42 -14.39 2.37 18.60
N LYS A 43 -13.80 1.18 18.69
CA LYS A 43 -12.43 1.01 19.18
C LYS A 43 -11.43 1.36 18.10
N TRP A 44 -10.54 2.27 18.43
CA TRP A 44 -9.45 2.67 17.55
C TRP A 44 -8.27 3.19 18.36
N ASN A 45 -7.10 3.21 17.76
CA ASN A 45 -5.87 3.71 18.39
C ASN A 45 -5.14 4.66 17.45
N LYS A 46 -4.68 5.78 18.01
CA LYS A 46 -3.78 6.69 17.30
C LYS A 46 -2.35 6.16 17.40
N ALA A 47 -1.63 6.23 16.29
CA ALA A 47 -0.19 5.98 16.19
C ALA A 47 0.50 7.21 15.58
N PRO A 48 1.84 7.34 15.71
CA PRO A 48 2.56 8.47 15.09
C PRO A 48 2.35 8.58 13.58
N GLU A 49 2.16 7.47 12.89
CA GLU A 49 1.98 7.40 11.44
C GLU A 49 0.52 7.41 10.98
N GLY A 50 -0.45 7.34 11.89
CA GLY A 50 -1.87 7.29 11.51
C GLY A 50 -2.81 6.78 12.58
N ALA A 51 -3.87 6.08 12.17
CA ALA A 51 -4.89 5.53 13.06
C ALA A 51 -5.20 4.08 12.69
N TYR A 52 -5.29 3.23 13.72
CA TYR A 52 -5.73 1.83 13.60
C TYR A 52 -7.17 1.71 14.04
N VAL A 53 -8.02 1.18 13.18
CA VAL A 53 -9.47 1.02 13.45
C VAL A 53 -9.85 -0.44 13.23
N THR A 54 -10.66 -1.00 14.13
CA THR A 54 -11.19 -2.36 14.00
C THR A 54 -11.89 -2.54 12.65
N SER A 55 -11.51 -3.56 11.88
CA SER A 55 -11.93 -3.75 10.48
C SER A 55 -13.37 -4.25 10.31
N THR A 56 -14.04 -4.67 11.39
CA THR A 56 -15.34 -5.34 11.35
C THR A 56 -16.53 -4.43 11.67
N VAL A 57 -16.36 -3.12 11.60
CA VAL A 57 -17.39 -2.15 11.98
C VAL A 57 -17.61 -1.12 10.88
N ASP A 58 -18.83 -0.63 10.80
CA ASP A 58 -19.17 0.53 9.97
C ASP A 58 -18.80 1.80 10.73
N CYS A 59 -17.98 2.63 10.14
CA CYS A 59 -17.58 3.90 10.75
C CYS A 59 -17.07 4.90 9.72
N THR A 60 -16.96 6.15 10.13
CA THR A 60 -16.31 7.20 9.36
C THR A 60 -15.05 7.66 10.07
N ILE A 61 -13.93 7.65 9.37
CA ILE A 61 -12.64 8.12 9.84
C ILE A 61 -12.43 9.51 9.25
N THR A 62 -12.16 10.50 10.11
CA THR A 62 -11.87 11.87 9.70
C THR A 62 -10.51 12.29 10.21
N ALA A 63 -9.72 12.86 9.32
CA ALA A 63 -8.42 13.46 9.62
C ALA A 63 -8.49 14.96 9.44
N SER A 64 -7.85 15.73 10.32
CA SER A 64 -7.70 17.17 10.19
C SER A 64 -6.30 17.63 10.55
N TYR A 65 -5.87 18.70 9.90
CA TYR A 65 -4.54 19.28 10.08
C TYR A 65 -4.59 20.77 9.87
N VAL A 66 -4.00 21.54 10.78
CA VAL A 66 -3.94 23.00 10.67
C VAL A 66 -2.58 23.43 10.14
N TYR A 67 -2.60 24.19 9.06
CA TYR A 67 -1.41 24.77 8.45
C TYR A 67 -1.66 26.26 8.10
N ASN A 68 -0.84 27.14 8.61
CA ASN A 68 -0.96 28.59 8.41
C ASN A 68 -2.37 29.13 8.67
N GLY A 69 -3.00 28.69 9.76
CA GLY A 69 -4.34 29.12 10.17
C GLY A 69 -5.49 28.53 9.37
N ARG A 70 -5.21 27.68 8.36
CA ARG A 70 -6.22 26.97 7.57
C ARG A 70 -6.30 25.53 8.03
N THR A 71 -7.53 25.01 8.16
CA THR A 71 -7.78 23.61 8.50
C THR A 71 -8.03 22.79 7.23
N TYR A 72 -7.23 21.73 7.06
CA TYR A 72 -7.39 20.74 6.01
C TYR A 72 -8.05 19.52 6.59
N THR A 73 -9.07 19.01 5.93
CA THR A 73 -9.82 17.82 6.39
C THR A 73 -10.07 16.86 5.26
N ASP A 74 -10.14 15.58 5.60
CA ASP A 74 -10.63 14.52 4.72
C ASP A 74 -11.32 13.46 5.55
N SER A 75 -12.26 12.75 4.94
CA SER A 75 -13.01 11.66 5.58
C SER A 75 -13.06 10.45 4.68
N MET A 76 -13.02 9.27 5.30
CA MET A 76 -13.15 8.00 4.60
C MET A 76 -14.12 7.11 5.37
N ARG A 77 -15.05 6.47 4.65
CA ARG A 77 -16.01 5.54 5.24
C ARG A 77 -15.46 4.12 5.16
N GLN A 78 -15.56 3.40 6.28
CA GLN A 78 -15.35 1.97 6.37
C GLN A 78 -16.70 1.27 6.53
N THR A 79 -16.95 0.23 5.75
CA THR A 79 -18.15 -0.59 5.86
C THR A 79 -17.79 -2.04 6.19
N MET A 80 -18.65 -2.73 6.93
CA MET A 80 -18.49 -4.16 7.22
C MET A 80 -18.45 -5.01 5.94
N ASP A 81 -19.17 -4.58 4.91
CA ASP A 81 -19.28 -5.25 3.62
C ASP A 81 -18.17 -4.82 2.65
N GLN A 82 -17.14 -4.14 3.13
CA GLN A 82 -16.03 -3.68 2.28
C GLN A 82 -15.38 -4.85 1.56
N VAL A 83 -15.48 -4.84 0.24
CA VAL A 83 -14.92 -5.90 -0.60
C VAL A 83 -13.39 -5.82 -0.55
N LYS A 84 -12.78 -6.87 -0.07
CA LYS A 84 -11.33 -7.04 -0.15
C LYS A 84 -11.00 -7.78 -1.44
N TYR A 85 -10.33 -7.11 -2.35
CA TYR A 85 -9.87 -7.73 -3.58
C TYR A 85 -8.61 -8.57 -3.33
N THR A 86 -8.43 -9.59 -4.15
CA THR A 86 -7.18 -10.36 -4.17
C THR A 86 -6.09 -9.57 -4.87
N PHE A 87 -4.86 -9.63 -4.39
CA PHE A 87 -3.72 -8.97 -4.99
C PHE A 87 -2.47 -9.76 -4.64
N ASN A 88 -1.96 -10.51 -5.61
CA ASN A 88 -0.86 -11.46 -5.38
C ASN A 88 0.20 -11.36 -6.46
N ILE A 89 1.47 -11.47 -6.06
CA ILE A 89 2.58 -11.68 -6.98
C ILE A 89 2.62 -13.18 -7.31
N VAL A 90 2.67 -13.49 -8.59
CA VAL A 90 2.84 -14.86 -9.07
C VAL A 90 4.01 -14.94 -10.05
N PRO A 91 4.82 -16.02 -9.98
CA PRO A 91 5.88 -16.21 -10.95
C PRO A 91 5.31 -16.62 -12.30
N VAL A 92 6.00 -16.21 -13.36
CA VAL A 92 5.66 -16.58 -14.73
C VAL A 92 6.55 -17.74 -15.17
N TYR A 93 5.95 -18.86 -15.57
CA TYR A 93 6.66 -20.04 -16.03
C TYR A 93 6.39 -20.28 -17.52
N PRO A 94 7.30 -20.97 -18.25
CA PRO A 94 8.61 -21.44 -17.78
C PRO A 94 9.62 -20.30 -17.62
N VAL A 95 10.59 -20.52 -16.72
CA VAL A 95 11.74 -19.62 -16.58
C VAL A 95 12.64 -19.78 -17.83
N THR A 96 12.97 -18.66 -18.46
CA THR A 96 13.83 -18.67 -19.66
C THR A 96 15.12 -17.90 -19.40
N GLY A 97 16.26 -18.58 -19.55
CA GLY A 97 17.58 -17.98 -19.34
C GLY A 97 17.79 -17.48 -17.90
N ASP A 98 18.36 -16.29 -17.79
CA ASP A 98 18.69 -15.66 -16.49
C ASP A 98 17.59 -14.69 -16.01
N ARG A 99 16.37 -14.83 -16.53
CA ARG A 99 15.25 -13.93 -16.23
C ARG A 99 14.24 -14.64 -15.34
N LEU A 100 13.99 -14.07 -14.17
CA LEU A 100 12.82 -14.40 -13.34
C LEU A 100 11.76 -13.34 -13.58
N VAL A 101 10.57 -13.76 -13.99
CA VAL A 101 9.48 -12.83 -14.33
C VAL A 101 8.33 -13.04 -13.36
N PHE A 102 7.80 -11.93 -12.86
CA PHE A 102 6.68 -11.89 -11.91
C PHE A 102 5.57 -10.99 -12.44
N ARG A 103 4.34 -11.41 -12.22
CA ARG A 103 3.15 -10.61 -12.56
C ARG A 103 2.22 -10.52 -11.37
N ILE A 104 1.27 -9.61 -11.44
CA ILE A 104 0.19 -9.52 -10.46
C ILE A 104 -1.01 -10.34 -10.95
N GLU A 105 -1.57 -11.11 -10.04
CA GLU A 105 -2.87 -11.74 -10.18
C GLU A 105 -3.84 -11.07 -9.20
N THR A 106 -4.91 -10.49 -9.73
CA THR A 106 -5.85 -9.68 -8.95
C THR A 106 -7.23 -9.68 -9.60
N ASN A 107 -8.26 -9.51 -8.76
CA ASN A 107 -9.64 -9.27 -9.21
C ASN A 107 -10.07 -7.82 -9.05
N ILE A 108 -9.13 -6.89 -8.81
CA ILE A 108 -9.43 -5.45 -8.76
C ILE A 108 -10.00 -5.01 -10.12
N PRO A 109 -11.18 -4.38 -10.16
CA PRO A 109 -11.77 -3.92 -11.41
C PRO A 109 -10.88 -2.90 -12.12
N ASN A 110 -10.76 -3.02 -13.45
CA ASN A 110 -9.97 -2.11 -14.28
C ASN A 110 -8.51 -1.99 -13.84
N PHE A 111 -7.95 -3.06 -13.30
CA PHE A 111 -6.56 -3.10 -12.85
C PHE A 111 -5.61 -2.68 -13.98
N ASN A 112 -4.70 -1.76 -13.66
CA ASN A 112 -3.65 -1.32 -14.58
C ASN A 112 -2.28 -1.68 -14.01
N ALA A 113 -1.64 -2.68 -14.60
CA ALA A 113 -0.34 -3.17 -14.16
C ALA A 113 0.76 -2.10 -14.22
N ALA A 114 0.62 -1.07 -15.07
CA ALA A 114 1.57 0.03 -15.15
C ALA A 114 1.63 0.88 -13.88
N ASN A 115 0.59 0.84 -13.04
CA ASN A 115 0.51 1.60 -11.79
C ASN A 115 0.98 0.81 -10.57
N VAL A 116 1.44 -0.41 -10.73
CA VAL A 116 2.01 -1.20 -9.64
C VAL A 116 3.40 -0.64 -9.30
N GLN A 117 3.63 -0.42 -8.01
CA GLN A 117 4.94 -0.05 -7.49
C GLN A 117 5.63 -1.32 -6.99
N TRP A 118 6.77 -1.63 -7.59
CA TRP A 118 7.55 -2.81 -7.25
C TRP A 118 8.77 -2.43 -6.42
N SER A 119 9.10 -3.25 -5.44
CA SER A 119 10.22 -3.02 -4.55
C SER A 119 10.92 -4.34 -4.21
N PRO A 120 12.06 -4.63 -4.84
CA PRO A 120 12.86 -5.80 -4.47
C PRO A 120 13.69 -5.54 -3.21
N GLY A 121 13.98 -6.56 -2.47
CA GLY A 121 14.84 -6.51 -1.29
C GLY A 121 15.69 -7.75 -1.13
N PRO A 122 16.90 -7.63 -0.63
CA PRO A 122 17.66 -6.39 -0.39
C PRO A 122 18.07 -5.65 -1.68
N ALA A 123 18.60 -4.43 -1.53
CA ALA A 123 18.86 -3.50 -2.63
C ALA A 123 19.85 -3.99 -3.72
N ALA A 124 20.59 -5.08 -3.47
CA ALA A 124 21.53 -5.66 -4.43
C ALA A 124 20.86 -6.42 -5.59
N VAL A 125 19.53 -6.62 -5.54
CA VAL A 125 18.79 -7.30 -6.60
C VAL A 125 18.66 -6.37 -7.80
N THR A 126 19.09 -6.85 -8.97
CA THR A 126 18.89 -6.14 -10.24
C THR A 126 17.57 -6.56 -10.87
N GLY A 127 16.67 -5.60 -11.05
CA GLY A 127 15.39 -5.84 -11.67
C GLY A 127 14.80 -4.60 -12.35
N TRP A 128 13.79 -4.80 -13.18
CA TRP A 128 13.12 -3.73 -13.92
C TRP A 128 11.69 -4.11 -14.29
N VAL A 129 10.90 -3.11 -14.66
CA VAL A 129 9.53 -3.32 -15.16
C VAL A 129 9.57 -3.47 -16.68
N GLU A 130 8.86 -4.47 -17.19
CA GLU A 130 8.74 -4.75 -18.61
C GLU A 130 7.34 -5.28 -18.92
N GLY A 131 6.57 -4.54 -19.71
CA GLY A 131 5.22 -4.96 -20.12
C GLY A 131 4.25 -5.18 -18.96
N GLY A 132 4.34 -4.39 -17.89
CA GLY A 132 3.50 -4.54 -16.70
C GLY A 132 3.92 -5.69 -15.77
N GLN A 133 5.03 -6.34 -16.08
CA GLN A 133 5.62 -7.40 -15.26
C GLN A 133 6.92 -6.91 -14.63
N TYR A 134 7.36 -7.57 -13.57
CA TYR A 134 8.66 -7.30 -12.98
C TYR A 134 9.64 -8.41 -13.33
N VAL A 135 10.78 -8.02 -13.85
CA VAL A 135 11.84 -8.93 -14.27
C VAL A 135 13.03 -8.78 -13.33
N ILE A 136 13.54 -9.90 -12.83
CA ILE A 136 14.76 -9.94 -12.02
C ILE A 136 15.85 -10.68 -12.81
N ASP A 137 17.04 -10.08 -12.85
CA ASP A 137 18.23 -10.73 -13.34
C ASP A 137 18.67 -11.77 -12.30
N ARG A 138 18.49 -13.04 -12.64
CA ARG A 138 18.80 -14.18 -11.78
C ARG A 138 20.28 -14.20 -11.38
N THR A 139 21.14 -13.71 -12.24
CA THR A 139 22.60 -13.68 -11.96
C THR A 139 22.96 -12.70 -10.85
N SER A 140 22.07 -11.76 -10.52
CA SER A 140 22.25 -10.84 -9.38
C SER A 140 21.97 -11.50 -8.03
N LEU A 141 21.39 -12.70 -8.01
CA LEU A 141 21.03 -13.42 -6.79
C LEU A 141 22.18 -14.30 -6.34
N SER A 142 22.49 -14.26 -5.05
CA SER A 142 23.51 -15.11 -4.43
C SER A 142 22.85 -16.26 -3.67
N ALA A 143 23.52 -17.43 -3.66
CA ALA A 143 23.09 -18.54 -2.84
C ALA A 143 23.15 -18.16 -1.34
N ASN A 144 22.25 -18.74 -0.55
CA ASN A 144 22.17 -18.55 0.91
C ASN A 144 21.76 -17.14 1.37
N ILE A 145 21.21 -16.31 0.46
CA ILE A 145 20.63 -15.02 0.81
C ILE A 145 19.13 -15.09 0.54
N SER A 146 18.34 -14.64 1.51
CA SER A 146 16.90 -14.51 1.36
C SER A 146 16.57 -13.22 0.61
N TYR A 147 15.81 -13.34 -0.45
CA TYR A 147 15.33 -12.24 -1.26
C TYR A 147 13.81 -12.20 -1.22
N TRP A 148 13.25 -11.03 -1.45
CA TRP A 148 11.81 -10.86 -1.58
C TRP A 148 11.49 -9.76 -2.59
N LEU A 149 10.28 -9.83 -3.12
CA LEU A 149 9.73 -8.83 -4.01
C LEU A 149 8.42 -8.35 -3.42
N TYR A 150 8.27 -7.05 -3.25
CA TYR A 150 7.05 -6.40 -2.80
C TYR A 150 6.37 -5.71 -3.97
N ALA A 151 5.05 -5.66 -3.93
CA ALA A 151 4.24 -4.88 -4.86
C ALA A 151 3.16 -4.13 -4.09
N ILE A 152 2.89 -2.89 -4.52
CA ILE A 152 1.86 -2.03 -3.95
C ILE A 152 1.03 -1.47 -5.10
N TYR A 153 -0.29 -1.48 -4.92
CA TYR A 153 -1.25 -0.89 -5.85
C TYR A 153 -2.31 -0.12 -5.09
N PHE A 154 -2.52 1.13 -5.48
CA PHE A 154 -3.49 2.02 -4.87
C PHE A 154 -4.80 2.00 -5.67
N TYR A 155 -5.91 1.66 -5.00
CA TYR A 155 -7.23 1.59 -5.60
C TYR A 155 -8.30 2.08 -4.63
N ASN A 156 -9.09 3.07 -5.04
CA ASN A 156 -10.20 3.64 -4.27
C ASN A 156 -9.82 4.01 -2.82
N GLY A 157 -8.69 4.67 -2.64
CA GLY A 157 -8.23 5.09 -1.32
C GLY A 157 -7.58 3.99 -0.49
N VAL A 158 -7.41 2.78 -1.04
CA VAL A 158 -6.84 1.62 -0.34
C VAL A 158 -5.56 1.18 -1.01
N ASN A 159 -4.51 0.94 -0.21
CA ASN A 159 -3.28 0.31 -0.67
C ASN A 159 -3.39 -1.21 -0.57
N TYR A 160 -3.27 -1.88 -1.70
CA TYR A 160 -3.14 -3.33 -1.77
C TYR A 160 -1.67 -3.69 -1.85
N THR A 161 -1.22 -4.55 -0.93
CA THR A 161 0.18 -4.94 -0.82
C THR A 161 0.33 -6.44 -0.87
N THR A 162 1.43 -6.90 -1.43
CA THR A 162 1.79 -8.31 -1.46
C THR A 162 3.29 -8.47 -1.53
N SER A 163 3.78 -9.64 -1.17
CA SER A 163 5.18 -9.98 -1.29
C SER A 163 5.36 -11.45 -1.64
N ILE A 164 6.48 -11.77 -2.25
CA ILE A 164 6.89 -13.15 -2.54
C ILE A 164 8.36 -13.31 -2.20
N SER A 165 8.73 -14.47 -1.67
CA SER A 165 10.13 -14.85 -1.48
C SER A 165 10.73 -15.32 -2.80
N ILE A 166 11.98 -14.94 -3.03
CA ILE A 166 12.73 -15.29 -4.24
C ILE A 166 13.96 -16.06 -3.81
N SER A 167 14.31 -17.12 -4.56
CA SER A 167 15.57 -17.83 -4.38
C SER A 167 16.35 -17.91 -5.69
N SER A 168 17.65 -18.05 -5.59
CA SER A 168 18.52 -18.24 -6.75
C SER A 168 18.25 -19.55 -7.49
N ASP A 169 17.56 -20.49 -6.85
CA ASP A 169 17.27 -21.82 -7.39
C ASP A 169 15.98 -21.90 -8.21
N GLN A 170 15.23 -20.81 -8.28
CA GLN A 170 13.99 -20.74 -9.06
C GLN A 170 14.24 -20.69 -10.57
#